data_5566c7fcf25625a8b457eff84cacd385
#
_entry.id   5566c7fcf25625a8b457eff84cacd385
#
_cell.length_a   1.000
_cell.length_b   1.000
_cell.length_c   1.000
_cell.angle_alpha   90.00
_cell.angle_beta   90.00
_cell.angle_gamma   90.00
#
_symmetry.space_group_name_H-M   'P 1'
#
loop_
_entity.id
_entity.type
_entity.pdbx_description
1 polymer ?
#
loop_
_entity_poly.entity_id
_entity_poly.type
_entity_poly.pdbx_seq_one_letter_code
_entity_poly.pdbx_strand_id
1 'polypeptide(L)'
;MILADTSIWIELFRKGRFKAELGRLIAADQLCTHPCVVAELACGNLPDRKKTLCDLDKLTALPIIRLNDIRVMIEARGLWPKGIGLTDAHLIAACLAVPGTHLWTIEGALDRVSNSLGLRYVKP
;
A
#
# COMPACT_ATOMS: atom_id res chain seq x y z
N MET A 1 -0.18 -11.82 1.38
CA MET A 1 0.88 -10.80 1.30
C MET A 1 0.46 -9.51 2.00
N ILE A 2 1.41 -8.71 2.35
CA ILE A 2 1.18 -7.44 3.04
C ILE A 2 1.62 -6.30 2.11
N LEU A 3 0.70 -5.40 1.80
CA LEU A 3 0.97 -4.18 1.04
C LEU A 3 1.24 -3.04 2.01
N ALA A 4 2.47 -2.56 2.05
CA ALA A 4 2.81 -1.33 2.77
C ALA A 4 2.52 -0.14 1.86
N ASP A 5 1.68 0.79 2.33
CA ASP A 5 1.40 1.99 1.57
C ASP A 5 2.54 3.01 1.65
N THR A 6 2.40 4.12 0.95
CA THR A 6 3.40 5.17 0.91
C THR A 6 3.76 5.70 2.30
N SER A 7 2.80 5.79 3.21
CA SER A 7 3.03 6.34 4.56
C SER A 7 4.04 5.51 5.36
N ILE A 8 4.01 4.19 5.22
CA ILE A 8 4.95 3.30 5.90
C ILE A 8 6.37 3.52 5.38
N TRP A 9 6.53 3.59 4.06
CA TRP A 9 7.85 3.82 3.45
C TRP A 9 8.43 5.18 3.81
N ILE A 10 7.60 6.23 3.82
CA ILE A 10 8.03 7.57 4.21
C ILE A 10 8.54 7.58 5.65
N GLU A 11 7.84 6.93 6.57
CA GLU A 11 8.28 6.83 7.97
C GLU A 11 9.61 6.08 8.09
N LEU A 12 9.78 5.01 7.30
CA LEU A 12 11.05 4.29 7.25
C LEU A 12 12.19 5.22 6.79
N PHE A 13 11.99 5.94 5.68
CA PHE A 13 13.05 6.78 5.10
C PHE A 13 13.37 8.00 5.94
N ARG A 14 12.39 8.58 6.63
CA ARG A 14 12.58 9.78 7.44
C ARG A 14 13.04 9.50 8.86
N LYS A 15 12.51 8.46 9.50
CA LYS A 15 12.70 8.23 10.93
C LYS A 15 13.23 6.83 11.27
N GLY A 16 13.41 5.97 10.29
CA GLY A 16 13.79 4.58 10.51
C GLY A 16 12.70 3.73 11.18
N ARG A 17 11.45 4.21 11.20
CA ARG A 17 10.33 3.44 11.77
C ARG A 17 10.03 2.22 10.92
N PHE A 18 9.54 1.18 11.55
CA PHE A 18 9.08 -0.06 10.92
C PHE A 18 10.18 -0.89 10.25
N LYS A 19 11.44 -0.53 10.47
CA LYS A 19 12.58 -1.22 9.83
C LYS A 19 12.59 -2.71 10.13
N ALA A 20 12.39 -3.08 11.39
CA ALA A 20 12.40 -4.48 11.80
C ALA A 20 11.22 -5.26 11.19
N GLU A 21 10.01 -4.67 11.17
CA GLU A 21 8.82 -5.31 10.63
C GLU A 21 8.91 -5.47 9.12
N LEU A 22 9.34 -4.42 8.41
CA LEU A 22 9.57 -4.50 6.96
C LEU A 22 10.63 -5.56 6.63
N GLY A 23 11.73 -5.59 7.38
CA GLY A 23 12.77 -6.59 7.19
C GLY A 23 12.26 -8.02 7.40
N ARG A 24 11.43 -8.22 8.41
CA ARG A 24 10.81 -9.53 8.69
C ARG A 24 9.90 -9.97 7.53
N LEU A 25 9.08 -9.07 7.01
CA LEU A 25 8.17 -9.36 5.90
C LEU A 25 8.93 -9.64 4.60
N ILE A 26 9.99 -8.90 4.35
CA ILE A 26 10.86 -9.14 3.18
C ILE A 26 11.53 -10.51 3.28
N ALA A 27 12.11 -10.82 4.44
CA ALA A 27 12.77 -12.10 4.65
C ALA A 27 11.82 -13.29 4.50
N ALA A 28 10.55 -13.12 4.87
CA ALA A 28 9.51 -14.14 4.75
C ALA A 28 8.84 -14.16 3.36
N ASP A 29 9.26 -13.30 2.44
CA ASP A 29 8.66 -13.14 1.11
C ASP A 29 7.14 -12.83 1.20
N GLN A 30 6.78 -11.98 2.15
CA GLN A 30 5.38 -11.61 2.42
C GLN A 30 5.06 -10.15 2.10
N LEU A 31 6.07 -9.34 1.77
CA LEU A 31 5.87 -7.94 1.45
C LEU A 31 5.64 -7.78 -0.05
N CYS A 32 4.59 -7.04 -0.40
CA CYS A 32 4.33 -6.65 -1.77
C CYS A 32 4.22 -5.12 -1.88
N THR A 33 4.22 -4.64 -3.10
CA THR A 33 4.06 -3.23 -3.41
C THR A 33 2.97 -3.04 -4.46
N HIS A 34 2.72 -1.79 -4.81
CA HIS A 34 1.80 -1.41 -5.88
C HIS A 34 2.47 -0.33 -6.73
N PRO A 35 2.27 -0.31 -8.04
CA PRO A 35 2.87 0.71 -8.90
C PRO A 35 2.57 2.15 -8.47
N CYS A 36 1.37 2.42 -7.94
CA CYS A 36 1.03 3.75 -7.42
C CYS A 36 1.89 4.14 -6.20
N VAL A 37 2.22 3.19 -5.33
CA VAL A 37 3.09 3.45 -4.17
C VAL A 37 4.49 3.82 -4.65
N VAL A 38 5.05 3.04 -5.55
CA VAL A 38 6.40 3.31 -6.09
C VAL A 38 6.43 4.65 -6.83
N ALA A 39 5.40 4.95 -7.62
CA ALA A 39 5.29 6.22 -8.33
C ALA A 39 5.19 7.41 -7.37
N GLU A 40 4.40 7.32 -6.30
CA GLU A 40 4.33 8.37 -5.28
C GLU A 40 5.67 8.59 -4.59
N LEU A 41 6.35 7.52 -4.22
CA LEU A 41 7.69 7.62 -3.62
C LEU A 41 8.68 8.25 -4.59
N ALA A 42 8.57 7.93 -5.87
CA ALA A 42 9.42 8.51 -6.91
C ALA A 42 9.20 10.03 -7.09
N CYS A 43 8.05 10.56 -6.70
CA CYS A 43 7.77 12.00 -6.74
C CYS A 43 8.50 12.77 -5.65
N GLY A 44 9.01 12.10 -4.63
CA GLY A 44 9.68 12.72 -3.49
C GLY A 44 11.19 12.53 -3.49
N ASN A 45 11.83 13.05 -2.45
CA ASN A 45 13.26 12.86 -2.22
C ASN A 45 13.49 11.54 -1.52
N LEU A 46 14.17 10.62 -2.19
CA LEU A 46 14.51 9.31 -1.65
C LEU A 46 15.99 9.24 -1.27
N PRO A 47 16.34 8.58 -0.15
CA PRO A 47 17.73 8.30 0.16
C PRO A 47 18.27 7.34 -0.90
N ASP A 48 19.49 7.61 -1.42
CA ASP A 48 20.10 6.78 -2.46
C ASP A 48 19.07 6.38 -3.54
N ARG A 49 18.51 7.39 -4.19
CA ARG A 49 17.30 7.29 -5.02
C ARG A 49 17.30 6.10 -5.98
N LYS A 50 18.38 5.96 -6.75
CA LYS A 50 18.47 4.92 -7.77
C LYS A 50 18.41 3.52 -7.16
N LYS A 51 19.16 3.31 -6.10
CA LYS A 51 19.17 2.03 -5.37
C LYS A 51 17.84 1.75 -4.73
N THR A 52 17.25 2.74 -4.07
CA THR A 52 15.96 2.60 -3.39
C THR A 52 14.85 2.21 -4.37
N LEU A 53 14.75 2.88 -5.52
CA LEU A 53 13.76 2.53 -6.53
C LEU A 53 14.01 1.13 -7.11
N CYS A 54 15.27 0.77 -7.33
CA CYS A 54 15.64 -0.56 -7.80
C CYS A 54 15.19 -1.65 -6.79
N ASP A 55 15.41 -1.40 -5.50
CA ASP A 55 15.00 -2.35 -4.44
C ASP A 55 13.48 -2.47 -4.35
N LEU A 56 12.75 -1.36 -4.47
CA LEU A 56 11.28 -1.39 -4.48
C LEU A 56 10.75 -2.17 -5.69
N ASP A 57 11.38 -2.04 -6.85
CA ASP A 57 11.00 -2.76 -8.06
C ASP A 57 11.20 -4.28 -7.96
N LYS A 58 12.00 -4.74 -7.00
CA LYS A 58 12.19 -6.18 -6.75
C LYS A 58 11.07 -6.82 -5.96
N LEU A 59 10.23 -6.02 -5.30
CA LEU A 59 9.10 -6.55 -4.56
C LEU A 59 8.01 -7.03 -5.52
N THR A 60 7.26 -8.04 -5.11
CA THR A 60 6.06 -8.45 -5.86
C THR A 60 5.11 -7.27 -5.97
N ALA A 61 4.71 -6.93 -7.19
CA ALA A 61 3.79 -5.83 -7.46
C ALA A 61 2.36 -6.37 -7.59
N LEU A 62 1.43 -5.73 -6.92
CA LEU A 62 0.00 -6.00 -7.10
C LEU A 62 -0.48 -5.43 -8.45
N PRO A 63 -1.57 -5.97 -9.01
CA PRO A 63 -2.08 -5.50 -10.29
C PRO A 63 -2.69 -4.10 -10.18
N ILE A 64 -2.57 -3.33 -11.27
CA ILE A 64 -3.31 -2.08 -11.44
C ILE A 64 -4.73 -2.43 -11.92
N ILE A 65 -5.72 -2.00 -11.17
CA ILE A 65 -7.13 -2.18 -11.56
C ILE A 65 -7.54 -1.00 -12.45
N ARG A 66 -8.33 -1.27 -13.48
CA ARG A 66 -8.78 -0.25 -14.42
C ARG A 66 -9.63 0.81 -13.72
N LEU A 67 -9.48 2.07 -14.13
CA LEU A 67 -10.20 3.18 -13.50
C LEU A 67 -11.71 2.97 -13.46
N ASN A 68 -12.29 2.43 -14.53
CA ASN A 68 -13.74 2.17 -14.55
C ASN A 68 -14.14 1.16 -13.48
N ASP A 69 -13.34 0.13 -13.27
CA ASP A 69 -13.61 -0.88 -12.25
C ASP A 69 -13.40 -0.32 -10.84
N ILE A 70 -12.43 0.59 -10.66
CA ILE A 70 -12.26 1.31 -9.40
C ILE A 70 -13.49 2.16 -9.10
N ARG A 71 -14.04 2.88 -10.09
CA ARG A 71 -15.26 3.65 -9.90
C ARG A 71 -16.44 2.77 -9.51
N VAL A 72 -16.59 1.60 -10.12
CA VAL A 72 -17.63 0.63 -9.75
C VAL A 72 -17.45 0.18 -8.30
N MET A 73 -16.23 -0.11 -7.88
CA MET A 73 -15.92 -0.50 -6.50
C MET A 73 -16.28 0.61 -5.52
N ILE A 74 -15.91 1.86 -5.82
CA ILE A 74 -16.22 3.01 -4.96
C ILE A 74 -17.73 3.12 -4.73
N GLU A 75 -18.52 3.01 -5.78
CA GLU A 75 -19.99 3.07 -5.69
C GLU A 75 -20.55 1.87 -4.93
N ALA A 76 -20.13 0.66 -5.29
CA ALA A 76 -20.65 -0.57 -4.70
C ALA A 76 -20.36 -0.66 -3.19
N ARG A 77 -19.26 -0.10 -2.74
CA ARG A 77 -18.84 -0.18 -1.33
C ARG A 77 -19.04 1.12 -0.55
N GLY A 78 -19.62 2.15 -1.19
CA GLY A 78 -19.92 3.42 -0.54
C GLY A 78 -18.68 4.13 -0.02
N LEU A 79 -17.60 4.17 -0.78
CA LEU A 79 -16.32 4.70 -0.31
C LEU A 79 -16.17 6.21 -0.48
N TRP A 80 -17.03 6.87 -1.28
CA TRP A 80 -16.87 8.30 -1.58
C TRP A 80 -16.92 9.23 -0.36
N PRO A 81 -17.66 8.95 0.73
CA PRO A 81 -17.69 9.86 1.88
C PRO A 81 -16.63 9.51 2.94
N LYS A 82 -15.69 8.62 2.65
CA LYS A 82 -14.79 8.06 3.67
C LYS A 82 -13.46 8.79 3.79
N GLY A 83 -13.22 9.84 3.00
CA GLY A 83 -12.00 10.64 3.09
C GLY A 83 -10.77 10.03 2.43
N ILE A 84 -10.94 9.05 1.56
CA ILE A 84 -9.84 8.47 0.78
C ILE A 84 -9.76 9.10 -0.59
N GLY A 85 -8.53 9.15 -1.14
CA GLY A 85 -8.28 9.62 -2.50
C GLY A 85 -8.13 8.50 -3.51
N LEU A 86 -7.80 8.89 -4.75
CA LEU A 86 -7.71 7.94 -5.86
C LEU A 86 -6.62 6.89 -5.65
N THR A 87 -5.44 7.28 -5.16
CA THR A 87 -4.37 6.30 -4.89
C THR A 87 -4.82 5.27 -3.87
N ASP A 88 -5.45 5.72 -2.78
CA ASP A 88 -5.98 4.82 -1.75
C ASP A 88 -6.99 3.83 -2.36
N ALA A 89 -7.86 4.31 -3.24
CA ALA A 89 -8.83 3.47 -3.93
C ALA A 89 -8.15 2.41 -4.81
N HIS A 90 -7.05 2.77 -5.48
CA HIS A 90 -6.23 1.81 -6.23
C HIS A 90 -5.68 0.70 -5.32
N LEU A 91 -5.16 1.07 -4.16
CA LEU A 91 -4.59 0.09 -3.22
C LEU A 91 -5.66 -0.85 -2.68
N ILE A 92 -6.81 -0.31 -2.32
CA ILE A 92 -7.95 -1.12 -1.84
C ILE A 92 -8.40 -2.09 -2.94
N ALA A 93 -8.57 -1.60 -4.16
CA ALA A 93 -9.01 -2.42 -5.29
C ALA A 93 -8.02 -3.58 -5.55
N ALA A 94 -6.72 -3.30 -5.52
CA ALA A 94 -5.70 -4.31 -5.72
C ALA A 94 -5.73 -5.38 -4.62
N CYS A 95 -5.88 -4.97 -3.35
CA CYS A 95 -5.99 -5.91 -2.23
C CYS A 95 -7.23 -6.79 -2.35
N LEU A 96 -8.36 -6.22 -2.77
CA LEU A 96 -9.59 -6.99 -2.98
C LEU A 96 -9.47 -7.97 -4.15
N ALA A 97 -8.70 -7.61 -5.18
CA ALA A 97 -8.50 -8.46 -6.36
C ALA A 97 -7.58 -9.66 -6.09
N VAL A 98 -6.72 -9.56 -5.07
CA VAL A 98 -5.77 -10.62 -4.73
C VAL A 98 -6.07 -11.13 -3.32
N PRO A 99 -6.84 -12.22 -3.20
CA PRO A 99 -7.21 -12.77 -1.88
C PRO A 99 -6.01 -13.04 -0.99
N GLY A 100 -6.17 -12.78 0.31
CA GLY A 100 -5.11 -12.95 1.29
C GLY A 100 -4.15 -11.78 1.41
N THR A 101 -4.36 -10.70 0.65
CA THR A 101 -3.56 -9.48 0.74
C THR A 101 -4.16 -8.55 1.79
N HIS A 102 -3.31 -8.02 2.67
CA HIS A 102 -3.71 -7.04 3.69
C HIS A 102 -2.95 -5.74 3.49
N LEU A 103 -3.57 -4.65 3.89
CA LEU A 103 -3.05 -3.29 3.70
C LEU A 103 -2.49 -2.76 5.02
N TRP A 104 -1.27 -2.28 4.97
CA TRP A 104 -0.58 -1.68 6.12
C TRP A 104 -0.37 -0.19 5.87
N THR A 105 -0.99 0.64 6.69
CA THR A 105 -0.93 2.10 6.60
C THR A 105 -1.00 2.73 7.99
N ILE A 106 -0.48 3.94 8.12
CA ILE A 106 -0.70 4.78 9.30
C ILE A 106 -1.61 5.97 9.01
N GLU A 107 -2.14 6.08 7.79
CA GLU A 107 -3.12 7.12 7.46
C GLU A 107 -4.49 6.73 7.99
N GLY A 108 -5.09 7.63 8.80
CA GLY A 108 -6.31 7.32 9.54
C GLY A 108 -7.49 6.92 8.68
N ALA A 109 -7.78 7.66 7.61
CA ALA A 109 -8.91 7.36 6.73
C ALA A 109 -8.74 6.01 6.01
N LEU A 110 -7.56 5.79 5.43
CA LEU A 110 -7.27 4.53 4.74
C LEU A 110 -7.27 3.34 5.70
N ASP A 111 -6.74 3.52 6.90
CA ASP A 111 -6.75 2.47 7.92
C ASP A 111 -8.17 2.08 8.34
N ARG A 112 -9.05 3.07 8.55
CA ARG A 112 -10.44 2.82 8.89
C ARG A 112 -11.19 2.07 7.79
N VAL A 113 -11.01 2.46 6.54
CA VAL A 113 -11.61 1.78 5.38
C VAL A 113 -11.07 0.36 5.27
N SER A 114 -9.75 0.19 5.40
CA SER A 114 -9.13 -1.14 5.36
C SER A 114 -9.70 -2.05 6.44
N ASN A 115 -9.87 -1.54 7.65
CA ASN A 115 -10.46 -2.31 8.74
C ASN A 115 -11.90 -2.71 8.43
N SER A 116 -12.71 -1.79 7.90
CA SER A 116 -14.11 -2.07 7.58
C SER A 116 -14.28 -3.13 6.48
N LEU A 117 -13.28 -3.29 5.62
CA LEU A 117 -13.27 -4.25 4.52
C LEU A 117 -12.54 -5.55 4.86
N GLY A 118 -12.05 -5.69 6.09
CA GLY A 118 -11.28 -6.88 6.50
C GLY A 118 -9.89 -6.94 5.89
N LEU A 119 -9.34 -5.81 5.46
CA LEU A 119 -8.04 -5.75 4.78
C LEU A 119 -6.90 -5.26 5.66
N ARG A 120 -7.20 -4.77 6.87
CA ARG A 120 -6.16 -4.22 7.75
C ARG A 120 -5.12 -5.26 8.10
N TYR A 121 -3.85 -4.90 7.90
CA TYR A 121 -2.74 -5.70 8.43
C TYR A 121 -2.63 -5.48 9.95
N VAL A 122 -2.62 -6.58 10.67
CA VAL A 122 -2.39 -6.59 12.12
C VAL A 122 -1.06 -7.29 12.36
N LYS A 123 -0.13 -6.61 13.03
CA LYS A 123 1.16 -7.22 13.38
C LYS A 123 0.95 -8.41 14.31
N PRO A 124 1.67 -9.51 14.06
CA PRO A 124 1.65 -10.63 14.97
C PRO A 124 2.25 -10.30 16.33
#